data_3e44b6d8320bcadce1c7d9a31460f7d2
#
_entry.id   3e44b6d8320bcadce1c7d9a31460f7d2
#
_cell.length_a   1.000
_cell.length_b   1.000
_cell.length_c   1.000
_cell.angle_alpha   90.00
_cell.angle_beta   90.00
_cell.angle_gamma   90.00
#
_symmetry.space_group_name_H-M   'P 1'
#
loop_
_entity.id
_entity.type
_entity.pdbx_description
1 polymer ?
#
loop_
_entity_poly.entity_id
_entity_poly.type
_entity_poly.pdbx_seq_one_letter_code
_entity_poly.pdbx_strand_id
1 'polypeptide(L)'
;TKTKILNNPESVRNISEKLFSINFMDLMPPTIFTKNINEIKNFFKKYNKIVLKPINGYAGKNIYLINKKFNQNNIEKYLKKTGHVLVQKFLPSIKNGDKRVFIINGKVMGAIKRIPSKNSILSNLSQGGTAFKTNLNKSEKILSNKVAKVLIKNDIYFAGIDLVSGKLIGDINVTSPTGLPQYKELTGINLAENFWNYLGLK
;
A
#
# COMPACT_ATOMS: atom_id res chain seq x y z
N THR A 1 -28.98 -10.03 -13.73
CA THR A 1 -28.81 -10.89 -12.55
C THR A 1 -28.93 -10.04 -11.30
N LYS A 2 -29.55 -10.56 -10.25
CA LYS A 2 -29.62 -9.89 -8.92
C LYS A 2 -28.34 -10.11 -8.10
N THR A 3 -27.27 -10.62 -8.69
CA THR A 3 -26.00 -10.90 -8.02
C THR A 3 -25.25 -9.59 -7.74
N LYS A 4 -24.94 -9.35 -6.48
CA LYS A 4 -24.13 -8.22 -6.04
C LYS A 4 -22.64 -8.55 -6.19
N ILE A 5 -21.91 -7.73 -6.93
CA ILE A 5 -20.46 -7.90 -7.13
C ILE A 5 -19.73 -6.83 -6.33
N LEU A 6 -18.75 -7.21 -5.53
CA LEU A 6 -17.90 -6.34 -4.69
C LEU A 6 -16.41 -6.74 -4.81
N ASN A 7 -15.52 -5.79 -4.99
CA ASN A 7 -15.77 -4.36 -5.26
C ASN A 7 -16.39 -4.21 -6.64
N ASN A 8 -16.90 -2.99 -6.96
CA ASN A 8 -17.39 -2.69 -8.31
C ASN A 8 -16.25 -2.97 -9.34
N PRO A 9 -16.47 -3.82 -10.37
CA PRO A 9 -15.41 -4.23 -11.30
C PRO A 9 -14.82 -3.07 -12.11
N GLU A 10 -15.64 -2.09 -12.47
CA GLU A 10 -15.19 -0.90 -13.19
C GLU A 10 -14.27 -0.05 -12.30
N SER A 11 -14.65 0.14 -11.05
CA SER A 11 -13.85 0.87 -10.07
C SER A 11 -12.53 0.18 -9.79
N VAL A 12 -12.52 -1.15 -9.66
CA VAL A 12 -11.27 -1.94 -9.49
C VAL A 12 -10.35 -1.78 -10.70
N ARG A 13 -10.89 -1.79 -11.92
CA ARG A 13 -10.12 -1.55 -13.15
C ARG A 13 -9.51 -0.14 -13.18
N ASN A 14 -10.26 0.87 -12.75
CA ASN A 14 -9.86 2.27 -12.81
C ASN A 14 -8.95 2.68 -11.63
N ILE A 15 -8.99 1.96 -10.52
CA ILE A 15 -8.17 2.20 -9.31
C ILE A 15 -6.95 1.30 -9.35
N SER A 16 -5.89 1.76 -10.01
CA SER A 16 -4.58 1.10 -9.93
C SER A 16 -4.01 1.23 -8.52
N GLU A 17 -3.52 0.11 -7.95
CA GLU A 17 -3.01 0.00 -6.58
C GLU A 17 -2.07 1.15 -6.17
N LYS A 18 -1.17 1.56 -7.06
CA LYS A 18 -0.17 2.60 -6.76
C LYS A 18 -0.52 3.96 -7.38
N LEU A 19 -1.00 3.98 -8.62
CA LEU A 19 -1.27 5.24 -9.30
C LEU A 19 -2.40 6.02 -8.64
N PHE A 20 -3.43 5.34 -8.13
CA PHE A 20 -4.53 5.99 -7.44
C PHE A 20 -4.09 6.77 -6.19
N SER A 21 -2.94 6.39 -5.60
CA SER A 21 -2.37 7.09 -4.45
C SER A 21 -1.95 8.54 -4.74
N ILE A 22 -1.89 8.95 -6.02
CA ILE A 22 -1.66 10.36 -6.43
C ILE A 22 -2.69 11.31 -5.80
N ASN A 23 -3.91 10.82 -5.52
CA ASN A 23 -4.96 11.60 -4.85
C ASN A 23 -4.66 11.87 -3.36
N PHE A 24 -3.58 11.31 -2.82
CA PHE A 24 -3.20 11.37 -1.40
C PHE A 24 -1.74 11.76 -1.20
N MET A 25 -1.16 12.53 -2.13
CA MET A 25 0.25 12.93 -2.08
C MET A 25 0.62 13.66 -0.79
N ASP A 26 -0.31 14.42 -0.21
CA ASP A 26 -0.17 15.11 1.08
C ASP A 26 -0.04 14.16 2.28
N LEU A 27 -0.52 12.92 2.14
CA LEU A 27 -0.45 11.86 3.15
C LEU A 27 0.77 10.93 2.98
N MET A 28 1.50 11.08 1.88
CA MET A 28 2.63 10.24 1.51
C MET A 28 3.98 10.86 1.93
N PRO A 29 5.06 10.05 2.02
CA PRO A 29 6.42 10.60 1.97
C PRO A 29 6.63 11.34 0.65
N PRO A 30 7.68 12.18 0.51
CA PRO A 30 8.04 12.75 -0.79
C PRO A 30 8.03 11.69 -1.87
N THR A 31 7.23 11.90 -2.93
CA THR A 31 6.95 10.92 -3.98
C THR A 31 6.79 11.65 -5.32
N ILE A 32 7.23 11.02 -6.41
CA ILE A 32 6.91 11.41 -7.79
C ILE A 32 6.51 10.17 -8.59
N PHE A 33 5.76 10.37 -9.67
CA PHE A 33 5.38 9.34 -10.64
C PHE A 33 6.04 9.67 -11.97
N THR A 34 6.96 8.84 -12.45
CA THR A 34 7.73 9.13 -13.66
C THR A 34 8.35 7.89 -14.29
N LYS A 35 8.80 8.01 -15.54
CA LYS A 35 9.77 7.13 -16.19
C LYS A 35 11.01 7.89 -16.66
N ASN A 36 11.08 9.20 -16.38
CA ASN A 36 12.18 10.05 -16.80
C ASN A 36 13.38 9.87 -15.86
N ILE A 37 14.50 9.40 -16.42
CA ILE A 37 15.73 9.13 -15.66
C ILE A 37 16.31 10.39 -14.99
N ASN A 38 16.17 11.56 -15.61
CA ASN A 38 16.68 12.81 -15.07
C ASN A 38 15.88 13.25 -13.83
N GLU A 39 14.56 13.08 -13.86
CA GLU A 39 13.71 13.35 -12.68
C GLU A 39 14.07 12.41 -11.54
N ILE A 40 14.27 11.11 -11.79
CA ILE A 40 14.72 10.14 -10.78
C ILE A 40 16.09 10.53 -10.23
N LYS A 41 17.02 10.95 -11.09
CA LYS A 41 18.35 11.40 -10.68
C LYS A 41 18.29 12.64 -9.78
N ASN A 42 17.47 13.62 -10.14
CA ASN A 42 17.27 14.82 -9.34
C ASN A 42 16.60 14.51 -8.00
N PHE A 43 15.62 13.61 -8.00
CA PHE A 43 14.98 13.13 -6.78
C PHE A 43 15.96 12.38 -5.87
N PHE A 44 16.84 11.53 -6.45
CA PHE A 44 17.90 10.87 -5.70
C PHE A 44 18.91 11.86 -5.10
N LYS A 45 19.36 12.87 -5.86
CA LYS A 45 20.24 13.92 -5.35
C LYS A 45 19.65 14.63 -4.13
N LYS A 46 18.31 14.84 -4.12
CA LYS A 46 17.60 15.52 -3.03
C LYS A 46 17.47 14.64 -1.76
N TYR A 47 17.27 13.33 -1.92
CA TYR A 47 16.92 12.45 -0.80
C TYR A 47 17.96 11.38 -0.47
N ASN A 48 19.01 11.19 -1.27
CA ASN A 48 20.13 10.26 -1.11
C ASN A 48 19.77 8.77 -1.03
N LYS A 49 18.53 8.43 -0.67
CA LYS A 49 18.02 7.06 -0.62
C LYS A 49 16.56 7.05 -1.03
N ILE A 50 16.28 6.34 -2.11
CA ILE A 50 14.94 6.29 -2.71
C ILE A 50 14.55 4.87 -3.09
N VAL A 51 13.27 4.62 -3.19
CA VAL A 51 12.71 3.36 -3.67
C VAL A 51 11.87 3.60 -4.91
N LEU A 52 12.05 2.74 -5.93
CA LEU A 52 11.26 2.71 -7.14
C LEU A 52 10.30 1.52 -7.06
N LYS A 53 9.02 1.78 -7.30
CA LYS A 53 7.96 0.76 -7.30
C LYS A 53 7.25 0.81 -8.65
N PRO A 54 7.21 -0.28 -9.44
CA PRO A 54 6.46 -0.32 -10.70
C PRO A 54 4.99 -0.01 -10.44
N ILE A 55 4.38 0.85 -11.27
CA ILE A 55 2.96 1.22 -11.09
C ILE A 55 2.06 -0.01 -11.17
N ASN A 56 2.35 -0.92 -12.10
CA ASN A 56 1.60 -2.16 -12.30
C ASN A 56 2.17 -3.35 -11.48
N GLY A 57 3.09 -3.09 -10.53
CA GLY A 57 3.64 -4.12 -9.65
C GLY A 57 2.71 -4.44 -8.47
N TYR A 58 2.76 -5.67 -7.99
CA TYR A 58 2.00 -6.17 -6.84
C TYR A 58 2.89 -7.00 -5.90
N ALA A 59 2.46 -7.23 -4.68
CA ALA A 59 3.11 -8.08 -3.67
C ALA A 59 4.60 -7.76 -3.44
N GLY A 60 5.04 -6.51 -3.60
CA GLY A 60 6.43 -6.10 -3.43
C GLY A 60 7.37 -6.52 -4.58
N LYS A 61 6.85 -7.13 -5.66
CA LYS A 61 7.67 -7.56 -6.79
C LYS A 61 8.32 -6.38 -7.51
N ASN A 62 9.59 -6.58 -7.90
CA ASN A 62 10.39 -5.59 -8.66
C ASN A 62 10.54 -4.23 -7.97
N ILE A 63 10.46 -4.16 -6.64
CA ILE A 63 10.86 -2.96 -5.91
C ILE A 63 12.37 -2.78 -6.01
N TYR A 64 12.82 -1.59 -6.42
CA TYR A 64 14.23 -1.29 -6.62
C TYR A 64 14.69 -0.18 -5.67
N LEU A 65 15.66 -0.49 -4.81
CA LEU A 65 16.24 0.44 -3.85
C LEU A 65 17.49 1.09 -4.45
N ILE A 66 17.52 2.42 -4.53
CA ILE A 66 18.72 3.18 -4.86
C ILE A 66 19.28 3.75 -3.57
N ASN A 67 20.50 3.31 -3.25
CA ASN A 67 21.23 3.69 -2.05
C ASN A 67 22.70 3.92 -2.40
N LYS A 68 23.34 4.94 -1.83
CA LYS A 68 24.76 5.31 -1.99
C LYS A 68 25.16 5.79 -3.39
N LYS A 69 24.88 5.06 -4.47
CA LYS A 69 25.31 5.38 -5.84
C LYS A 69 24.16 5.26 -6.81
N PHE A 70 24.02 6.27 -7.67
CA PHE A 70 23.07 6.26 -8.78
C PHE A 70 23.74 5.59 -9.99
N ASN A 71 23.29 4.40 -10.36
CA ASN A 71 23.77 3.69 -11.53
C ASN A 71 22.75 3.87 -12.68
N GLN A 72 23.04 4.80 -13.58
CA GLN A 72 22.13 5.17 -14.67
C GLN A 72 21.77 3.96 -15.55
N ASN A 73 22.77 3.18 -16.01
CA ASN A 73 22.53 2.04 -16.89
C ASN A 73 21.61 0.99 -16.28
N ASN A 74 21.78 0.69 -14.98
CA ASN A 74 20.92 -0.27 -14.28
C ASN A 74 19.49 0.25 -14.14
N ILE A 75 19.33 1.54 -13.87
CA ILE A 75 18.01 2.17 -13.73
C ILE A 75 17.31 2.23 -15.08
N GLU A 76 18.01 2.56 -16.17
CA GLU A 76 17.44 2.53 -17.52
C GLU A 76 16.97 1.13 -17.92
N LYS A 77 17.78 0.09 -17.66
CA LYS A 77 17.39 -1.31 -17.88
C LYS A 77 16.14 -1.67 -17.06
N TYR A 78 16.09 -1.22 -15.80
CA TYR A 78 14.93 -1.43 -14.94
C TYR A 78 13.68 -0.74 -15.50
N LEU A 79 13.77 0.55 -15.90
CA LEU A 79 12.66 1.30 -16.48
C LEU A 79 12.18 0.74 -17.83
N LYS A 80 13.09 0.22 -18.68
CA LYS A 80 12.70 -0.49 -19.90
C LYS A 80 11.82 -1.70 -19.61
N LYS A 81 12.09 -2.42 -18.52
CA LYS A 81 11.32 -3.60 -18.11
C LYS A 81 10.00 -3.23 -17.40
N THR A 82 9.99 -2.18 -16.59
CA THR A 82 8.88 -1.88 -15.66
C THR A 82 7.98 -0.74 -16.13
N GLY A 83 8.45 0.11 -17.04
CA GLY A 83 7.74 1.31 -17.46
C GLY A 83 7.74 2.41 -16.40
N HIS A 84 6.59 3.05 -16.22
CA HIS A 84 6.42 4.10 -15.21
C HIS A 84 6.52 3.54 -13.80
N VAL A 85 7.11 4.34 -12.91
CA VAL A 85 7.34 3.99 -11.52
C VAL A 85 6.87 5.08 -10.56
N LEU A 86 6.44 4.67 -9.39
CA LEU A 86 6.36 5.50 -8.20
C LEU A 86 7.77 5.56 -7.61
N VAL A 87 8.35 6.76 -7.55
CA VAL A 87 9.66 7.04 -6.93
C VAL A 87 9.41 7.72 -5.60
N GLN A 88 9.90 7.15 -4.52
CA GLN A 88 9.58 7.61 -3.17
C GLN A 88 10.83 7.70 -2.29
N LYS A 89 10.89 8.73 -1.44
CA LYS A 89 11.91 8.81 -0.39
C LYS A 89 11.85 7.54 0.47
N PHE A 90 12.98 6.87 0.63
CA PHE A 90 13.05 5.69 1.48
C PHE A 90 12.81 6.04 2.95
N LEU A 91 11.97 5.26 3.61
CA LEU A 91 11.70 5.38 5.03
C LEU A 91 12.47 4.29 5.80
N PRO A 92 13.53 4.63 6.56
CA PRO A 92 14.31 3.63 7.31
C PRO A 92 13.47 2.84 8.31
N SER A 93 12.38 3.41 8.78
CA SER A 93 11.44 2.79 9.72
C SER A 93 10.72 1.56 9.18
N ILE A 94 10.79 1.29 7.86
CA ILE A 94 10.25 0.05 7.27
C ILE A 94 10.86 -1.20 7.89
N LYS A 95 12.10 -1.13 8.40
CA LYS A 95 12.72 -2.23 9.17
C LYS A 95 11.91 -2.65 10.40
N ASN A 96 11.14 -1.70 10.97
CA ASN A 96 10.25 -1.94 12.10
C ASN A 96 8.86 -2.41 11.64
N GLY A 97 8.66 -2.59 10.33
CA GLY A 97 7.43 -3.02 9.70
C GLY A 97 6.54 -1.89 9.19
N ASP A 98 5.52 -2.30 8.47
CA ASP A 98 4.39 -1.46 8.06
C ASP A 98 3.12 -1.84 8.82
N LYS A 99 2.06 -1.04 8.66
CA LYS A 99 0.72 -1.38 9.14
C LYS A 99 -0.20 -1.57 7.94
N ARG A 100 -0.75 -2.78 7.77
CA ARG A 100 -1.89 -3.06 6.90
C ARG A 100 -3.16 -2.67 7.60
N VAL A 101 -3.82 -1.63 7.11
CA VAL A 101 -5.13 -1.17 7.61
C VAL A 101 -6.24 -1.76 6.78
N PHE A 102 -7.26 -2.31 7.42
CA PHE A 102 -8.44 -2.86 6.75
C PHE A 102 -9.57 -1.84 6.71
N ILE A 103 -10.13 -1.65 5.52
CA ILE A 103 -11.25 -0.73 5.26
C ILE A 103 -12.40 -1.56 4.68
N ILE A 104 -13.57 -1.50 5.32
CA ILE A 104 -14.80 -2.17 4.88
C ILE A 104 -15.92 -1.15 4.91
N ASN A 105 -16.68 -1.03 3.83
CA ASN A 105 -17.81 -0.13 3.71
C ASN A 105 -17.48 1.32 4.14
N GLY A 106 -16.34 1.84 3.71
CA GLY A 106 -15.86 3.18 4.04
C GLY A 106 -15.46 3.39 5.51
N LYS A 107 -15.36 2.32 6.30
CA LYS A 107 -14.97 2.37 7.72
C LYS A 107 -13.61 1.69 7.93
N VAL A 108 -12.78 2.30 8.76
CA VAL A 108 -11.51 1.71 9.22
C VAL A 108 -11.82 0.69 10.31
N MET A 109 -11.59 -0.59 10.02
CA MET A 109 -11.96 -1.70 10.90
C MET A 109 -10.85 -2.11 11.86
N GLY A 110 -9.59 -1.92 11.48
CA GLY A 110 -8.44 -2.28 12.29
C GLY A 110 -7.17 -2.38 11.45
N ALA A 111 -6.09 -2.83 12.08
CA ALA A 111 -4.82 -2.99 11.41
C ALA A 111 -4.00 -4.14 12.02
N ILE A 112 -3.12 -4.72 11.20
CA ILE A 112 -2.01 -5.55 11.65
C ILE A 112 -0.68 -4.85 11.34
N LYS A 113 0.31 -5.06 12.17
CA LYS A 113 1.70 -4.67 11.89
C LYS A 113 2.39 -5.85 11.21
N ARG A 114 3.08 -5.61 10.07
CA ARG A 114 3.83 -6.63 9.36
C ARG A 114 5.31 -6.28 9.41
N ILE A 115 6.11 -7.14 9.99
CA ILE A 115 7.56 -6.94 10.12
C ILE A 115 8.25 -7.77 9.04
N PRO A 116 9.15 -7.17 8.22
CA PRO A 116 9.90 -7.90 7.21
C PRO A 116 10.78 -8.99 7.84
N SER A 117 11.07 -10.04 7.09
CA SER A 117 12.12 -11.01 7.46
C SER A 117 13.49 -10.32 7.51
N LYS A 118 14.48 -10.96 8.21
CA LYS A 118 15.86 -10.46 8.26
C LYS A 118 16.38 -10.15 6.85
N ASN A 119 17.01 -8.98 6.71
CA ASN A 119 17.61 -8.50 5.45
C ASN A 119 16.59 -8.16 4.32
N SER A 120 15.29 -8.15 4.57
CA SER A 120 14.26 -7.72 3.63
C SER A 120 13.74 -6.33 3.97
N ILE A 121 13.29 -5.60 2.94
CA ILE A 121 12.51 -4.37 3.07
C ILE A 121 11.02 -4.61 2.73
N LEU A 122 10.66 -5.89 2.46
CA LEU A 122 9.31 -6.28 2.06
C LEU A 122 8.58 -6.86 3.26
N SER A 123 7.53 -6.17 3.72
CA SER A 123 6.71 -6.58 4.86
C SER A 123 5.54 -7.50 4.47
N ASN A 124 5.33 -7.73 3.18
CA ASN A 124 4.24 -8.56 2.68
C ASN A 124 4.29 -9.97 3.28
N LEU A 125 3.16 -10.46 3.80
CA LEU A 125 3.07 -11.79 4.39
C LEU A 125 3.48 -12.90 3.40
N SER A 126 3.14 -12.74 2.12
CA SER A 126 3.56 -13.66 1.04
C SER A 126 5.06 -13.61 0.74
N GLN A 127 5.80 -12.66 1.29
CA GLN A 127 7.26 -12.52 1.16
C GLN A 127 7.99 -12.83 2.49
N GLY A 128 7.32 -13.58 3.39
CA GLY A 128 7.91 -13.99 4.67
C GLY A 128 7.81 -12.94 5.78
N GLY A 129 7.01 -11.91 5.61
CA GLY A 129 6.69 -10.97 6.69
C GLY A 129 5.89 -11.65 7.81
N THR A 130 6.11 -11.23 9.04
CA THR A 130 5.38 -11.73 10.23
C THR A 130 4.37 -10.69 10.71
N ALA A 131 3.14 -11.14 11.00
CA ALA A 131 2.07 -10.28 11.51
C ALA A 131 2.11 -10.16 13.05
N PHE A 132 1.81 -8.95 13.53
CA PHE A 132 1.69 -8.63 14.96
C PHE A 132 0.46 -7.77 15.22
N LYS A 133 -0.10 -7.91 16.42
CA LYS A 133 -1.18 -7.04 16.92
C LYS A 133 -0.70 -5.59 16.97
N THR A 134 -1.53 -4.66 16.51
CA THR A 134 -1.23 -3.22 16.56
C THR A 134 -2.51 -2.40 16.63
N ASN A 135 -2.36 -1.16 17.10
CA ASN A 135 -3.41 -0.14 17.03
C ASN A 135 -2.95 1.03 16.16
N LEU A 136 -3.91 1.70 15.54
CA LEU A 136 -3.67 2.96 14.86
C LEU A 136 -3.63 4.10 15.88
N ASN A 137 -2.63 4.96 15.79
CA ASN A 137 -2.62 6.22 16.53
C ASN A 137 -3.63 7.23 15.93
N LYS A 138 -3.78 8.40 16.57
CA LYS A 138 -4.75 9.41 16.14
C LYS A 138 -4.52 9.90 14.70
N SER A 139 -3.27 10.19 14.33
CA SER A 139 -2.94 10.66 12.97
C SER A 139 -3.16 9.58 11.91
N GLU A 140 -2.79 8.32 12.19
CA GLU A 140 -3.03 7.19 11.31
C GLU A 140 -4.52 6.92 11.10
N LYS A 141 -5.35 7.07 12.15
CA LYS A 141 -6.81 6.97 12.04
C LYS A 141 -7.40 8.07 11.16
N ILE A 142 -6.96 9.33 11.33
CA ILE A 142 -7.41 10.46 10.51
C ILE A 142 -7.05 10.22 9.04
N LEU A 143 -5.79 9.85 8.77
CA LEU A 143 -5.33 9.54 7.42
C LEU A 143 -6.16 8.40 6.80
N SER A 144 -6.29 7.28 7.51
CA SER A 144 -7.01 6.10 7.01
C SER A 144 -8.48 6.40 6.74
N ASN A 145 -9.14 7.21 7.59
CA ASN A 145 -10.52 7.64 7.37
C ASN A 145 -10.66 8.57 6.15
N LYS A 146 -9.65 9.44 5.87
CA LYS A 146 -9.64 10.27 4.67
C LYS A 146 -9.61 9.39 3.41
N VAL A 147 -8.73 8.38 3.39
CA VAL A 147 -8.66 7.40 2.28
C VAL A 147 -9.95 6.60 2.17
N ALA A 148 -10.48 6.07 3.28
CA ALA A 148 -11.70 5.28 3.31
C ALA A 148 -12.91 6.02 2.71
N LYS A 149 -13.06 7.32 3.03
CA LYS A 149 -14.12 8.18 2.46
C LYS A 149 -14.01 8.34 0.95
N VAL A 150 -12.79 8.40 0.41
CA VAL A 150 -12.59 8.49 -1.05
C VAL A 150 -12.87 7.14 -1.70
N LEU A 151 -12.42 6.04 -1.11
CA LEU A 151 -12.62 4.71 -1.65
C LEU A 151 -14.11 4.34 -1.77
N ILE A 152 -14.91 4.59 -0.72
CA ILE A 152 -16.35 4.26 -0.76
C ILE A 152 -17.12 5.13 -1.79
N LYS A 153 -16.70 6.38 -2.01
CA LYS A 153 -17.25 7.23 -3.07
C LYS A 153 -16.92 6.73 -4.48
N ASN A 154 -15.93 5.87 -4.61
CA ASN A 154 -15.54 5.20 -5.85
C ASN A 154 -15.98 3.72 -5.86
N ASP A 155 -17.02 3.37 -5.14
CA ASP A 155 -17.59 2.02 -5.06
C ASP A 155 -16.60 0.92 -4.67
N ILE A 156 -15.58 1.29 -3.91
CA ILE A 156 -14.65 0.34 -3.29
C ILE A 156 -15.13 0.04 -1.87
N TYR A 157 -15.73 -1.10 -1.74
CA TYR A 157 -16.30 -1.60 -0.49
C TYR A 157 -15.26 -2.20 0.45
N PHE A 158 -14.28 -2.93 -0.11
CA PHE A 158 -13.21 -3.58 0.65
C PHE A 158 -11.84 -3.20 0.12
N ALA A 159 -10.98 -2.70 1.00
CA ALA A 159 -9.62 -2.34 0.66
C ALA A 159 -8.65 -2.56 1.83
N GLY A 160 -7.36 -2.66 1.49
CA GLY A 160 -6.25 -2.60 2.43
C GLY A 160 -5.29 -1.49 2.04
N ILE A 161 -4.89 -0.65 2.99
CA ILE A 161 -3.86 0.38 2.76
C ILE A 161 -2.65 0.14 3.65
N ASP A 162 -1.47 0.49 3.16
CA ASP A 162 -0.21 0.24 3.86
C ASP A 162 0.42 1.54 4.35
N LEU A 163 0.72 1.58 5.67
CA LEU A 163 1.30 2.75 6.34
C LEU A 163 2.67 2.42 6.92
N VAL A 164 3.63 3.33 6.72
CA VAL A 164 4.94 3.32 7.38
C VAL A 164 5.15 4.64 8.10
N SER A 165 5.41 4.59 9.41
CA SER A 165 5.59 5.79 10.25
C SER A 165 4.48 6.83 10.07
N GLY A 166 3.24 6.38 10.02
CA GLY A 166 2.08 7.26 9.87
C GLY A 166 1.93 7.92 8.50
N LYS A 167 2.62 7.40 7.47
CA LYS A 167 2.51 7.85 6.08
C LYS A 167 1.97 6.73 5.18
N LEU A 168 1.08 7.07 4.25
CA LEU A 168 0.64 6.16 3.19
C LEU A 168 1.82 5.93 2.23
N ILE A 169 2.16 4.67 1.98
CA ILE A 169 3.32 4.36 1.13
C ILE A 169 2.97 4.07 -0.34
N GLY A 170 1.74 4.39 -0.73
CA GLY A 170 1.27 4.29 -2.12
C GLY A 170 0.66 2.94 -2.49
N ASP A 171 0.49 2.03 -1.54
CA ASP A 171 -0.14 0.73 -1.77
C ASP A 171 -1.59 0.78 -1.25
N ILE A 172 -2.56 0.83 -2.20
CA ILE A 172 -4.01 0.82 -1.96
C ILE A 172 -4.58 -0.44 -2.62
N ASN A 173 -4.68 -1.51 -1.84
CA ASN A 173 -5.07 -2.83 -2.33
C ASN A 173 -6.60 -2.94 -2.38
N VAL A 174 -7.15 -2.94 -3.59
CA VAL A 174 -8.61 -3.00 -3.83
C VAL A 174 -9.08 -4.32 -4.45
N THR A 175 -8.15 -5.18 -4.87
CA THR A 175 -8.48 -6.50 -5.46
C THR A 175 -8.56 -7.59 -4.41
N SER A 176 -7.46 -7.85 -3.71
CA SER A 176 -7.32 -8.97 -2.77
C SER A 176 -6.50 -8.57 -1.54
N PRO A 177 -6.98 -7.64 -0.70
CA PRO A 177 -6.25 -7.29 0.51
C PRO A 177 -6.16 -8.49 1.46
N THR A 178 -4.93 -8.96 1.69
CA THR A 178 -4.62 -10.10 2.56
C THR A 178 -4.44 -9.70 4.01
N GLY A 179 -4.56 -10.66 4.93
CA GLY A 179 -4.26 -10.49 6.35
C GLY A 179 -5.46 -10.59 7.30
N LEU A 180 -6.68 -10.84 6.79
CA LEU A 180 -7.86 -11.04 7.65
C LEU A 180 -7.73 -12.24 8.60
N PRO A 181 -7.20 -13.42 8.17
CA PRO A 181 -6.97 -14.54 9.09
C PRO A 181 -6.02 -14.14 10.22
N GLN A 182 -4.89 -13.50 9.91
CA GLN A 182 -3.93 -13.05 10.92
C GLN A 182 -4.54 -12.01 11.86
N TYR A 183 -5.39 -11.11 11.35
CA TYR A 183 -6.11 -10.17 12.21
C TYR A 183 -7.01 -10.89 13.21
N LYS A 184 -7.76 -11.91 12.76
CA LYS A 184 -8.61 -12.74 13.64
C LYS A 184 -7.77 -13.48 14.70
N GLU A 185 -6.68 -14.12 14.31
CA GLU A 185 -5.76 -14.82 15.22
C GLU A 185 -5.19 -13.88 16.31
N LEU A 186 -4.79 -12.66 15.91
CA LEU A 186 -4.15 -11.70 16.83
C LEU A 186 -5.12 -10.93 17.72
N THR A 187 -6.39 -10.80 17.32
CA THR A 187 -7.36 -9.92 17.99
C THR A 187 -8.61 -10.62 18.49
N GLY A 188 -8.92 -11.83 18.00
CA GLY A 188 -10.17 -12.53 18.20
C GLY A 188 -11.33 -12.01 17.33
N ILE A 189 -11.15 -10.91 16.60
CA ILE A 189 -12.21 -10.26 15.81
C ILE A 189 -12.20 -10.78 14.38
N ASN A 190 -13.34 -11.31 13.90
CA ASN A 190 -13.52 -11.79 12.54
C ASN A 190 -14.01 -10.68 11.60
N LEU A 191 -13.10 -10.01 10.91
CA LEU A 191 -13.48 -8.95 9.96
C LEU A 191 -14.19 -9.48 8.70
N ALA A 192 -14.06 -10.76 8.35
CA ALA A 192 -14.81 -11.35 7.26
C ALA A 192 -16.30 -11.46 7.62
N GLU A 193 -16.61 -11.75 8.87
CA GLU A 193 -18.00 -11.72 9.38
C GLU A 193 -18.56 -10.30 9.34
N ASN A 194 -17.80 -9.30 9.80
CA ASN A 194 -18.20 -7.89 9.69
C ASN A 194 -18.45 -7.48 8.22
N PHE A 195 -17.64 -7.98 7.27
CA PHE A 195 -17.82 -7.74 5.85
C PHE A 195 -19.22 -8.19 5.37
N TRP A 196 -19.65 -9.39 5.73
CA TRP A 196 -20.96 -9.93 5.35
C TRP A 196 -22.11 -9.25 6.09
N ASN A 197 -21.94 -8.97 7.38
CA ASN A 197 -22.97 -8.28 8.19
C ASN A 197 -23.31 -6.89 7.63
N TYR A 198 -22.30 -6.12 7.18
CA TYR A 198 -22.54 -4.81 6.55
C TYR A 198 -23.27 -4.89 5.20
N LEU A 199 -23.34 -6.07 4.59
CA LEU A 199 -24.12 -6.30 3.37
C LEU A 199 -25.55 -6.76 3.66
N GLY A 200 -25.91 -6.96 4.93
CA GLY A 200 -27.19 -7.54 5.34
C GLY A 200 -27.28 -9.05 5.05
N LEU A 201 -26.14 -9.71 4.83
CA LEU A 201 -26.04 -11.17 4.64
C LEU A 201 -25.55 -11.76 5.99
N LYS A 202 -26.43 -12.50 6.63
CA LYS A 202 -26.12 -13.27 7.84
C LYS A 202 -25.74 -14.70 7.50
#